data_4e29fb1d2ed2877a3cfbd932c29e43a2
#
_entry.id   4e29fb1d2ed2877a3cfbd932c29e43a2
#
_cell.length_a   1.000
_cell.length_b   1.000
_cell.length_c   1.000
_cell.angle_alpha   90.00
_cell.angle_beta   90.00
_cell.angle_gamma   90.00
#
_symmetry.space_group_name_H-M   'P 1'
#
loop_
_entity.id
_entity.type
_entity.pdbx_description
1 polymer ?
#
loop_
_entity_poly.entity_id
_entity_poly.type
_entity_poly.pdbx_seq_one_letter_code
_entity_poly.pdbx_strand_id
1 'polypeptide(L)'
;WNDRIGNVQYYLGFNLYDSRTKITKYDNEVGLLGKDSDGNLIYRKGMELGEIWGYTTDRLYTTEDFDSQGKLKNNIPKMEGYNPNPGDILYVDFDGNGIINNGKNTSNEPGDTHIIGNDTRRYQYGIRGGAAWKGISLSFILQGVGKRDLWLMNELFYPHYDAYSTLF
;
A
#
# COMPACT_ATOMS: atom_id res chain seq x y z
N TRP A 1 -9.01 -34.33 0.48
CA TRP A 1 -10.13 -35.25 0.29
C TRP A 1 -9.94 -36.04 -0.99
N ASN A 2 -10.08 -37.37 -0.93
CA ASN A 2 -10.11 -38.26 -2.09
C ASN A 2 -11.30 -39.20 -1.94
N ASP A 3 -12.07 -39.36 -2.97
CA ASP A 3 -13.24 -40.25 -2.94
C ASP A 3 -13.60 -40.78 -4.33
N ARG A 4 -14.60 -41.66 -4.40
CA ARG A 4 -15.09 -42.29 -5.62
C ARG A 4 -16.61 -42.36 -5.64
N ILE A 5 -17.19 -41.89 -6.74
CA ILE A 5 -18.61 -42.01 -7.01
C ILE A 5 -18.77 -42.86 -8.30
N GLY A 6 -19.21 -44.11 -8.11
CA GLY A 6 -19.31 -45.05 -9.24
C GLY A 6 -17.94 -45.30 -9.88
N ASN A 7 -17.79 -44.94 -11.16
CA ASN A 7 -16.54 -45.05 -11.92
C ASN A 7 -15.70 -43.80 -11.96
N VAL A 8 -16.12 -42.73 -11.25
CA VAL A 8 -15.38 -41.44 -11.15
C VAL A 8 -14.58 -41.41 -9.88
N GLN A 9 -13.28 -41.28 -9.99
CA GLN A 9 -12.39 -40.95 -8.86
C GLN A 9 -12.17 -39.44 -8.87
N TYR A 10 -12.26 -38.79 -7.72
CA TYR A 10 -12.00 -37.38 -7.61
C TYR A 10 -11.20 -37.03 -6.33
N TYR A 11 -10.51 -35.90 -6.39
CA TYR A 11 -9.83 -35.34 -5.23
C TYR A 11 -10.01 -33.83 -5.16
N LEU A 12 -10.01 -33.32 -3.96
CA LEU A 12 -10.03 -31.90 -3.67
C LEU A 12 -9.06 -31.62 -2.49
N GLY A 13 -8.22 -30.62 -2.64
CA GLY A 13 -7.33 -30.16 -1.59
C GLY A 13 -7.38 -28.64 -1.49
N PHE A 14 -7.31 -28.16 -0.26
CA PHE A 14 -7.24 -26.73 0.06
C PHE A 14 -6.09 -26.51 1.05
N ASN A 15 -5.35 -25.42 0.85
CA ASN A 15 -4.40 -24.91 1.81
C ASN A 15 -4.54 -23.41 1.95
N LEU A 16 -4.38 -22.92 3.18
CA LEU A 16 -4.33 -21.51 3.51
C LEU A 16 -3.10 -21.28 4.38
N TYR A 17 -2.35 -20.26 4.03
CA TYR A 17 -1.16 -19.84 4.79
C TYR A 17 -1.25 -18.34 5.03
N ASP A 18 -0.90 -17.92 6.25
CA ASP A 18 -0.77 -16.52 6.61
C ASP A 18 0.37 -16.35 7.61
N SER A 19 1.12 -15.26 7.48
CA SER A 19 2.18 -14.91 8.43
C SER A 19 2.30 -13.40 8.57
N ARG A 20 2.70 -12.98 9.78
CA ARG A 20 3.13 -11.62 10.08
C ARG A 20 4.51 -11.67 10.70
N THR A 21 5.40 -10.85 10.20
CA THR A 21 6.75 -10.74 10.74
C THR A 21 6.90 -9.39 11.41
N LYS A 22 7.27 -9.40 12.70
CA LYS A 22 7.50 -8.20 13.49
C LYS A 22 8.95 -8.16 13.94
N ILE A 23 9.58 -6.99 13.81
CA ILE A 23 10.96 -6.78 14.23
C ILE A 23 10.98 -6.57 15.74
N THR A 24 11.64 -7.46 16.45
CA THR A 24 11.71 -7.43 17.92
C THR A 24 12.91 -6.64 18.43
N LYS A 25 14.00 -6.57 17.65
CA LYS A 25 15.22 -5.82 17.99
C LYS A 25 15.86 -5.27 16.73
N TYR A 26 16.21 -4.00 16.74
CA TYR A 26 16.97 -3.31 15.70
C TYR A 26 17.61 -2.06 16.28
N ASP A 27 18.77 -1.68 15.75
CA ASP A 27 19.54 -0.51 16.20
C ASP A 27 19.05 0.76 15.45
N ASN A 28 17.92 1.26 15.90
CA ASN A 28 17.30 2.51 15.45
C ASN A 28 16.50 3.06 16.62
N GLU A 29 17.20 3.60 17.60
CA GLU A 29 16.60 4.12 18.85
C GLU A 29 15.67 5.31 18.60
N VAL A 30 15.98 6.14 17.62
CA VAL A 30 15.16 7.32 17.25
C VAL A 30 13.86 6.90 16.52
N GLY A 31 13.82 5.69 15.97
CA GLY A 31 12.64 5.18 15.26
C GLY A 31 12.42 5.85 13.90
N LEU A 32 13.49 6.21 13.19
CA LEU A 32 13.42 6.78 11.84
C LEU A 32 12.57 5.93 10.90
N LEU A 33 11.79 6.60 10.06
CA LEU A 33 10.93 6.01 9.04
C LEU A 33 11.55 6.16 7.65
N GLY A 34 11.09 5.33 6.70
CA GLY A 34 11.42 5.46 5.30
C GLY A 34 12.67 4.71 4.86
N LYS A 35 13.52 5.37 4.10
CA LYS A 35 14.73 4.79 3.49
C LYS A 35 15.95 5.61 3.87
N ASP A 36 17.10 4.94 3.93
CA ASP A 36 18.41 5.58 4.10
C ASP A 36 18.89 6.28 2.80
N SER A 37 20.07 6.90 2.87
CA SER A 37 20.70 7.58 1.72
C SER A 37 20.96 6.66 0.53
N ASP A 38 21.11 5.37 0.78
CA ASP A 38 21.36 4.36 -0.24
C ASP A 38 20.08 3.73 -0.79
N GLY A 39 18.92 4.20 -0.29
CA GLY A 39 17.59 3.74 -0.72
C GLY A 39 17.13 2.44 -0.03
N ASN A 40 17.86 1.95 0.98
CA ASN A 40 17.45 0.77 1.74
C ASN A 40 16.41 1.13 2.77
N LEU A 41 15.46 0.21 3.01
CA LEU A 41 14.45 0.40 4.02
C LEU A 41 15.06 0.48 5.42
N ILE A 42 14.70 1.50 6.17
CA ILE A 42 15.11 1.65 7.57
C ILE A 42 14.17 0.81 8.44
N TYR A 43 14.74 -0.15 9.14
CA TYR A 43 13.98 -0.97 10.10
C TYR A 43 13.94 -0.32 11.48
N ARG A 44 12.94 -0.69 12.27
CA ARG A 44 12.81 -0.27 13.68
C ARG A 44 12.19 -1.36 14.53
N LYS A 45 12.44 -1.31 15.83
CA LYS A 45 11.78 -2.20 16.79
C LYS A 45 10.26 -1.98 16.75
N GLY A 46 9.51 -3.06 16.69
CA GLY A 46 8.05 -3.03 16.64
C GLY A 46 7.45 -2.91 15.25
N MET A 47 8.25 -2.65 14.22
CA MET A 47 7.80 -2.59 12.83
C MET A 47 7.27 -3.95 12.36
N GLU A 48 6.13 -3.96 11.68
CA GLU A 48 5.74 -5.10 10.84
C GLU A 48 6.46 -5.01 9.50
N LEU A 49 7.01 -6.12 9.05
CA LEU A 49 7.68 -6.15 7.74
C LEU A 49 6.68 -5.79 6.64
N GLY A 50 7.12 -4.93 5.72
CA GLY A 50 6.31 -4.50 4.58
C GLY A 50 5.37 -3.32 4.85
N GLU A 51 5.46 -2.64 6.03
CA GLU A 51 4.70 -1.42 6.28
C GLU A 51 4.94 -0.38 5.18
N ILE A 52 3.86 0.19 4.66
CA ILE A 52 3.88 1.31 3.72
C ILE A 52 3.38 2.55 4.45
N TRP A 53 4.26 3.54 4.59
CA TRP A 53 3.95 4.83 5.20
C TRP A 53 3.62 5.86 4.12
N GLY A 54 2.65 6.71 4.38
CA GLY A 54 2.25 7.76 3.44
C GLY A 54 1.15 8.64 3.99
N TYR A 55 0.73 9.61 3.19
CA TYR A 55 -0.39 10.49 3.48
C TYR A 55 -1.71 9.85 3.05
N THR A 56 -2.79 10.16 3.76
CA THR A 56 -4.15 9.80 3.33
C THR A 56 -4.78 10.96 2.59
N THR A 57 -5.35 10.69 1.43
CA THR A 57 -6.14 11.67 0.67
C THR A 57 -7.45 11.94 1.40
N ASP A 58 -7.76 13.22 1.63
CA ASP A 58 -9.07 13.67 2.09
C ASP A 58 -9.99 13.90 0.89
N ARG A 59 -9.69 14.89 0.08
CA ARG A 59 -10.44 15.29 -1.11
C ARG A 59 -9.54 16.02 -2.11
N LEU A 60 -10.09 16.52 -3.17
CA LEU A 60 -9.41 17.49 -4.04
C LEU A 60 -9.68 18.92 -3.53
N TYR A 61 -8.71 19.80 -3.72
CA TYR A 61 -8.97 21.23 -3.53
C TYR A 61 -10.01 21.72 -4.54
N THR A 62 -10.98 22.47 -4.06
CA THR A 62 -12.03 23.10 -4.90
C THR A 62 -11.74 24.59 -5.06
N THR A 63 -12.39 25.22 -6.02
CA THR A 63 -12.31 26.68 -6.19
C THR A 63 -12.80 27.46 -4.97
N GLU A 64 -13.66 26.84 -4.15
CA GLU A 64 -14.17 27.44 -2.91
C GLU A 64 -13.13 27.51 -1.78
N ASP A 65 -12.06 26.71 -1.86
CA ASP A 65 -10.96 26.72 -0.91
C ASP A 65 -10.04 27.94 -1.09
N PHE A 66 -10.20 28.66 -2.19
CA PHE A 66 -9.39 29.81 -2.54
C PHE A 66 -10.20 31.12 -2.42
N ASP A 67 -9.51 32.23 -2.21
CA ASP A 67 -10.09 33.55 -2.20
C ASP A 67 -10.24 34.13 -3.64
N SER A 68 -10.80 35.34 -3.75
CA SER A 68 -11.00 36.02 -5.03
C SER A 68 -9.69 36.37 -5.78
N GLN A 69 -8.55 36.25 -5.10
CA GLN A 69 -7.21 36.48 -5.67
C GLN A 69 -6.51 35.17 -6.03
N GLY A 70 -7.20 34.02 -5.87
CA GLY A 70 -6.63 32.68 -6.13
C GLY A 70 -5.68 32.19 -5.05
N LYS A 71 -5.66 32.81 -3.87
CA LYS A 71 -4.84 32.38 -2.74
C LYS A 71 -5.62 31.39 -1.87
N LEU A 72 -4.98 30.32 -1.43
CA LEU A 72 -5.58 29.36 -0.50
C LEU A 72 -6.00 30.07 0.81
N LYS A 73 -7.22 29.79 1.27
CA LYS A 73 -7.75 30.32 2.52
C LYS A 73 -6.96 29.76 3.71
N ASN A 74 -6.77 30.59 4.75
CA ASN A 74 -5.92 30.25 5.91
C ASN A 74 -6.45 29.07 6.76
N ASN A 75 -7.72 28.74 6.64
CA ASN A 75 -8.34 27.61 7.35
C ASN A 75 -8.29 26.29 6.59
N ILE A 76 -7.65 26.27 5.44
CA ILE A 76 -7.50 25.05 4.62
C ILE A 76 -6.07 24.56 4.74
N PRO A 77 -5.84 23.30 5.15
CA PRO A 77 -4.49 22.74 5.27
C PRO A 77 -3.79 22.67 3.91
N LYS A 78 -2.46 22.75 3.94
CA LYS A 78 -1.64 22.58 2.74
C LYS A 78 -0.37 21.82 3.04
N MET A 79 0.16 21.14 2.04
CA MET A 79 1.47 20.50 2.14
C MET A 79 2.58 21.56 2.29
N GLU A 80 3.51 21.28 3.18
CA GLU A 80 4.65 22.13 3.46
C GLU A 80 5.46 22.42 2.20
N GLY A 81 5.77 23.70 1.98
CA GLY A 81 6.53 24.13 0.79
C GLY A 81 5.76 24.05 -0.55
N TYR A 82 4.49 23.66 -0.55
CA TYR A 82 3.68 23.55 -1.75
C TYR A 82 2.53 24.58 -1.78
N ASN A 83 2.26 25.13 -2.95
CA ASN A 83 1.11 25.99 -3.19
C ASN A 83 0.12 25.27 -4.10
N PRO A 84 -0.98 24.75 -3.55
CA PRO A 84 -1.94 23.97 -4.32
C PRO A 84 -2.77 24.84 -5.25
N ASN A 85 -3.35 24.20 -6.27
CA ASN A 85 -4.35 24.73 -7.17
C ASN A 85 -5.66 23.96 -7.02
N PRO A 86 -6.81 24.51 -7.45
CA PRO A 86 -8.04 23.75 -7.57
C PRO A 86 -7.83 22.50 -8.44
N GLY A 87 -8.23 21.32 -7.92
CA GLY A 87 -8.02 20.03 -8.55
C GLY A 87 -6.83 19.24 -8.04
N ASP A 88 -5.91 19.85 -7.27
CA ASP A 88 -4.84 19.13 -6.59
C ASP A 88 -5.38 18.30 -5.42
N ILE A 89 -4.59 17.33 -4.95
CA ILE A 89 -4.98 16.46 -3.83
C ILE A 89 -4.76 17.20 -2.51
N LEU A 90 -5.81 17.30 -1.70
CA LEU A 90 -5.73 17.66 -0.29
C LEU A 90 -5.58 16.38 0.55
N TYR A 91 -4.55 16.34 1.36
CA TYR A 91 -4.33 15.26 2.32
C TYR A 91 -4.91 15.59 3.68
N VAL A 92 -5.13 14.57 4.49
CA VAL A 92 -5.62 14.71 5.87
C VAL A 92 -4.53 15.34 6.73
N ASP A 93 -4.88 16.40 7.44
CA ASP A 93 -4.09 17.01 8.50
C ASP A 93 -4.44 16.29 9.81
N PHE A 94 -3.60 15.35 10.24
CA PHE A 94 -3.88 14.51 11.42
C PHE A 94 -3.60 15.22 12.75
N ASP A 95 -2.65 16.12 12.78
CA ASP A 95 -2.32 16.86 14.00
C ASP A 95 -3.07 18.20 14.13
N GLY A 96 -3.77 18.63 13.07
CA GLY A 96 -4.63 19.82 13.04
C GLY A 96 -3.86 21.12 13.04
N ASN A 97 -2.59 21.11 12.63
CA ASN A 97 -1.75 22.31 12.64
C ASN A 97 -1.88 23.17 11.36
N GLY A 98 -2.59 22.70 10.35
CA GLY A 98 -2.79 23.36 9.05
C GLY A 98 -1.66 23.18 8.05
N ILE A 99 -0.62 22.41 8.40
CA ILE A 99 0.56 22.16 7.55
C ILE A 99 0.79 20.67 7.44
N ILE A 100 0.54 20.11 6.29
CA ILE A 100 0.72 18.67 6.01
C ILE A 100 2.20 18.39 5.77
N ASN A 101 2.81 17.61 6.64
CA ASN A 101 4.21 17.22 6.54
C ASN A 101 4.49 15.87 7.23
N ASN A 102 5.71 15.39 7.13
CA ASN A 102 6.14 14.12 7.75
C ASN A 102 6.75 14.31 9.16
N GLY A 103 6.55 15.46 9.78
CA GLY A 103 7.07 15.78 11.11
C GLY A 103 8.59 15.58 11.20
N LYS A 104 9.03 14.84 12.22
CA LYS A 104 10.45 14.45 12.35
C LYS A 104 10.80 13.17 11.58
N ASN A 105 9.86 12.65 10.82
CA ASN A 105 10.01 11.38 10.10
C ASN A 105 10.42 10.20 11.03
N THR A 106 9.84 10.17 12.21
CA THR A 106 10.05 9.11 13.19
C THR A 106 8.72 8.44 13.57
N SER A 107 8.79 7.23 14.10
CA SER A 107 7.59 6.50 14.53
C SER A 107 6.80 7.19 15.66
N ASN A 108 7.42 8.07 16.41
CA ASN A 108 6.80 8.81 17.50
C ASN A 108 6.28 10.19 17.06
N GLU A 109 6.91 10.77 16.04
CA GLU A 109 6.55 12.07 15.46
C GLU A 109 6.53 11.97 13.94
N PRO A 110 5.56 11.21 13.36
CA PRO A 110 5.47 10.98 11.91
C PRO A 110 4.77 12.12 11.16
N GLY A 111 4.36 13.20 11.85
CA GLY A 111 3.52 14.25 11.29
C GLY A 111 2.18 13.65 10.79
N ASP A 112 1.80 14.00 9.58
CA ASP A 112 0.55 13.54 8.96
C ASP A 112 0.70 12.21 8.20
N THR A 113 1.88 11.56 8.29
CA THR A 113 2.07 10.24 7.71
C THR A 113 1.66 9.13 8.68
N HIS A 114 1.11 8.05 8.15
CA HIS A 114 0.78 6.85 8.90
C HIS A 114 0.87 5.60 8.03
N ILE A 115 0.63 4.43 8.61
CA ILE A 115 0.65 3.17 7.86
C ILE A 115 -0.60 3.11 6.99
N ILE A 116 -0.42 3.26 5.67
CA ILE A 116 -1.50 3.21 4.67
C ILE A 116 -1.65 1.84 4.02
N GLY A 117 -0.68 0.95 4.22
CA GLY A 117 -0.73 -0.39 3.65
C GLY A 117 0.39 -1.29 4.14
N ASN A 118 0.42 -2.52 3.59
CA ASN A 118 1.48 -3.48 3.83
C ASN A 118 1.71 -4.33 2.58
N ASP A 119 2.96 -4.42 2.12
CA ASP A 119 3.33 -5.12 0.88
C ASP A 119 3.53 -6.63 1.04
N THR A 120 3.46 -7.16 2.27
CA THR A 120 3.55 -8.59 2.49
C THR A 120 2.31 -9.33 1.98
N ARG A 121 2.55 -10.53 1.47
CA ARG A 121 1.45 -11.37 0.97
C ARG A 121 0.71 -11.98 2.14
N ARG A 122 -0.57 -11.66 2.27
CA ARG A 122 -1.45 -12.16 3.32
C ARG A 122 -2.49 -13.12 2.75
N TYR A 123 -2.86 -14.11 3.54
CA TYR A 123 -3.88 -15.09 3.17
C TYR A 123 -3.58 -15.75 1.82
N GLN A 124 -2.38 -16.35 1.72
CA GLN A 124 -2.02 -17.12 0.54
C GLN A 124 -2.80 -18.42 0.54
N TYR A 125 -3.51 -18.71 -0.53
CA TYR A 125 -4.32 -19.90 -0.62
C TYR A 125 -4.03 -20.70 -1.89
N GLY A 126 -4.28 -21.99 -1.79
CA GLY A 126 -4.22 -22.90 -2.92
C GLY A 126 -5.41 -23.86 -2.89
N ILE A 127 -6.00 -24.06 -4.04
CA ILE A 127 -7.06 -25.05 -4.25
C ILE A 127 -6.58 -25.96 -5.36
N ARG A 128 -6.58 -27.26 -5.11
CA ARG A 128 -6.27 -28.27 -6.12
C ARG A 128 -7.38 -29.28 -6.20
N GLY A 129 -7.72 -29.66 -7.40
CA GLY A 129 -8.73 -30.67 -7.59
C GLY A 129 -8.54 -31.43 -8.90
N GLY A 130 -9.19 -32.56 -9.00
CA GLY A 130 -9.22 -33.32 -10.23
C GLY A 130 -10.18 -34.49 -10.16
N ALA A 131 -10.48 -35.04 -11.33
CA ALA A 131 -11.31 -36.18 -11.48
C ALA A 131 -10.77 -37.08 -12.59
N ALA A 132 -10.97 -38.40 -12.45
CA ALA A 132 -10.64 -39.38 -13.44
C ALA A 132 -11.84 -40.29 -13.70
N TRP A 133 -12.13 -40.52 -14.99
CA TRP A 133 -13.22 -41.37 -15.43
C TRP A 133 -12.85 -42.10 -16.71
N LYS A 134 -12.94 -43.44 -16.72
CA LYS A 134 -12.73 -44.27 -17.90
C LYS A 134 -11.49 -43.93 -18.75
N GLY A 135 -10.34 -43.67 -18.09
CA GLY A 135 -9.10 -43.34 -18.78
C GLY A 135 -8.90 -41.86 -19.12
N ILE A 136 -9.90 -41.00 -18.90
CA ILE A 136 -9.80 -39.55 -19.03
C ILE A 136 -9.61 -38.96 -17.64
N SER A 137 -8.63 -38.07 -17.48
CA SER A 137 -8.40 -37.31 -16.22
C SER A 137 -8.29 -35.81 -16.48
N LEU A 138 -8.87 -35.05 -15.57
CA LEU A 138 -8.77 -33.60 -15.51
C LEU A 138 -8.25 -33.21 -14.15
N SER A 139 -7.30 -32.27 -14.11
CA SER A 139 -6.81 -31.65 -12.85
C SER A 139 -6.66 -30.16 -13.00
N PHE A 140 -6.82 -29.44 -11.88
CA PHE A 140 -6.62 -28.02 -11.82
C PHE A 140 -5.91 -27.62 -10.52
N ILE A 141 -5.20 -26.49 -10.58
CA ILE A 141 -4.59 -25.81 -9.42
C ILE A 141 -4.92 -24.32 -9.54
N LEU A 142 -5.51 -23.77 -8.48
CA LEU A 142 -5.74 -22.35 -8.31
C LEU A 142 -4.88 -21.88 -7.15
N GLN A 143 -4.17 -20.76 -7.33
CA GLN A 143 -3.37 -20.13 -6.29
C GLN A 143 -3.67 -18.64 -6.25
N GLY A 144 -3.69 -18.08 -5.06
CA GLY A 144 -3.97 -16.67 -4.90
C GLY A 144 -3.43 -16.08 -3.60
N VAL A 145 -3.48 -14.76 -3.54
CA VAL A 145 -3.15 -13.94 -2.39
C VAL A 145 -4.39 -13.11 -2.06
N GLY A 146 -4.88 -13.21 -0.83
CA GLY A 146 -6.12 -12.56 -0.41
C GLY A 146 -5.94 -11.06 -0.17
N LYS A 147 -4.74 -10.63 0.29
CA LYS A 147 -4.42 -9.21 0.50
C LYS A 147 -2.93 -8.95 0.27
N ARG A 148 -2.65 -7.89 -0.44
CA ARG A 148 -1.33 -7.29 -0.59
C ARG A 148 -1.52 -5.86 -1.09
N ASP A 149 -0.86 -4.90 -0.46
CA ASP A 149 -0.81 -3.53 -0.95
C ASP A 149 0.48 -3.37 -1.77
N LEU A 150 0.43 -2.63 -2.86
CA LEU A 150 1.56 -2.38 -3.73
C LEU A 150 1.73 -0.88 -3.94
N TRP A 151 2.95 -0.40 -3.73
CA TRP A 151 3.30 0.95 -4.12
C TRP A 151 3.54 0.99 -5.62
N LEU A 152 2.63 1.63 -6.34
CA LEU A 152 2.73 1.74 -7.79
C LEU A 152 3.62 2.94 -8.15
N MET A 153 4.85 2.66 -8.59
CA MET A 153 5.80 3.64 -9.09
C MET A 153 6.21 3.22 -10.50
N ASN A 154 5.38 3.54 -11.48
CA ASN A 154 5.65 3.20 -12.88
C ASN A 154 5.14 4.33 -13.76
N GLU A 155 5.86 4.65 -14.82
CA GLU A 155 5.50 5.66 -15.83
C GLU A 155 4.08 5.48 -16.39
N LEU A 156 3.58 4.23 -16.42
CA LEU A 156 2.22 3.93 -16.85
C LEU A 156 1.15 4.59 -15.95
N PHE A 157 1.44 4.78 -14.66
CA PHE A 157 0.54 5.38 -13.68
C PHE A 157 0.80 6.87 -13.45
N TYR A 158 1.94 7.37 -13.90
CA TYR A 158 2.33 8.78 -13.84
C TYR A 158 2.59 9.31 -15.24
N PRO A 159 1.57 9.41 -16.11
CA PRO A 159 1.73 10.08 -17.39
C PRO A 159 2.18 11.51 -17.10
N HIS A 160 3.25 11.97 -17.70
CA HIS A 160 3.92 13.25 -17.45
C HIS A 160 4.88 13.30 -16.25
N TYR A 161 5.30 12.15 -15.71
CA TYR A 161 6.32 12.11 -14.67
C TYR A 161 7.65 12.73 -15.13
N ASP A 162 7.96 12.63 -16.42
CA ASP A 162 9.11 13.25 -17.03
C ASP A 162 8.65 14.41 -17.93
N ALA A 163 9.07 15.63 -17.59
CA ALA A 163 8.80 16.82 -18.41
C ALA A 163 9.40 16.72 -19.83
N TYR A 164 10.24 15.72 -20.08
CA TYR A 164 10.85 15.41 -21.36
C TYR A 164 10.24 14.19 -22.06
N SER A 165 9.30 13.48 -21.42
CA SER A 165 8.56 12.42 -22.10
C SER A 165 7.62 13.04 -23.11
N THR A 166 8.03 13.04 -24.37
CA THR A 166 7.12 13.34 -25.50
C THR A 166 6.04 12.26 -25.53
N LEU A 167 4.79 12.69 -25.39
CA LEU A 167 3.65 11.84 -25.70
C LEU A 167 3.71 11.48 -27.18
N PHE A 168 3.81 10.21 -27.48
CA PHE A 168 3.59 9.66 -28.81
C PHE A 168 2.21 9.02 -28.86
#